data_77a34eb8cacfdc3d7718e12fb2ca1d09
#
_entry.id   77a34eb8cacfdc3d7718e12fb2ca1d09
#
_cell.length_a   1.000
_cell.length_b   1.000
_cell.length_c   1.000
_cell.angle_alpha   90.00
_cell.angle_beta   90.00
_cell.angle_gamma   90.00
#
_symmetry.space_group_name_H-M   'P 1'
#
loop_
_entity.id
_entity.type
_entity.pdbx_description
1 polymer ?
#
loop_
_entity_poly.entity_id
_entity_poly.type
_entity_poly.pdbx_seq_one_letter_code
_entity_poly.pdbx_strand_id
1 'polypeptide(L)'
;ALDMVYIPTGVGTPDIWGGNRTELHERYANSMLALNASTGKLVWNFQTTHHDLWDMDVPSQPTLTDIKDKSGKMVPAIYVLTKTGNAFVLDRRTGAAIVPITEKPVPQTVKRGPQTKGERYSATQPFSDFDLAPKEKLTDKQMWGATMFDQLMCRVSFHKLNYDGIYTPPSENGTLVFPGNLGVFEWGGMSVNPDRQIAVMNPIGLPFVSRLIPADPNRPKTAKGAGTEAGVQPMYGVPYGVEISAFLSPFGLPCKQPAWGFVAGVDLNTHEVAWKRRIGTIRDSLPGIQLPPFKMGVPMLGGSISTAGNVMFVGG
;
A
#
# COMPACT_ATOMS: atom_id res chain seq x y z
N ALA A 1 -4.36 -19.94 25.05
CA ALA A 1 -3.38 -19.34 24.09
C ALA A 1 -3.11 -20.35 22.99
N LEU A 2 -2.87 -19.88 21.75
CA LEU A 2 -2.67 -20.76 20.61
C LEU A 2 -1.21 -21.21 20.43
N ASP A 3 -0.29 -20.74 21.28
CA ASP A 3 1.17 -20.96 21.12
C ASP A 3 1.66 -20.59 19.70
N MET A 4 1.23 -19.44 19.20
CA MET A 4 1.51 -18.97 17.83
C MET A 4 2.04 -17.53 17.85
N VAL A 5 3.00 -17.27 16.98
CA VAL A 5 3.46 -15.93 16.61
C VAL A 5 3.14 -15.64 15.15
N TYR A 6 2.71 -14.42 14.85
CA TYR A 6 2.32 -13.98 13.52
C TYR A 6 3.30 -12.93 13.03
N ILE A 7 3.95 -13.19 11.90
CA ILE A 7 5.04 -12.38 11.35
C ILE A 7 4.67 -11.88 9.97
N PRO A 8 4.46 -10.56 9.77
CA PRO A 8 4.34 -9.99 8.45
C PRO A 8 5.71 -9.97 7.78
N THR A 9 5.76 -10.28 6.48
CA THR A 9 6.97 -10.17 5.68
C THR A 9 6.79 -9.11 4.60
N GLY A 10 7.86 -8.39 4.29
CA GLY A 10 7.91 -7.40 3.23
C GLY A 10 8.24 -7.99 1.86
N VAL A 11 8.44 -7.11 0.90
CA VAL A 11 8.83 -7.45 -0.47
C VAL A 11 10.16 -8.21 -0.52
N GLY A 12 10.30 -9.12 -1.49
CA GLY A 12 11.57 -9.81 -1.75
C GLY A 12 12.58 -8.85 -2.37
N THR A 13 13.75 -8.71 -1.75
CA THR A 13 14.83 -7.84 -2.25
C THR A 13 15.46 -8.41 -3.53
N PRO A 14 15.76 -7.56 -4.54
CA PRO A 14 15.45 -6.12 -4.66
C PRO A 14 13.96 -5.84 -4.92
N ASP A 15 13.50 -4.65 -4.51
CA ASP A 15 12.07 -4.38 -4.34
C ASP A 15 11.29 -4.26 -5.66
N ILE A 16 11.86 -3.61 -6.69
CA ILE A 16 11.11 -3.23 -7.91
C ILE A 16 11.51 -4.06 -9.14
N TRP A 17 12.40 -5.00 -8.99
CA TRP A 17 12.78 -5.98 -10.00
C TRP A 17 13.07 -7.33 -9.35
N GLY A 18 12.47 -8.38 -9.84
CA GLY A 18 12.45 -9.69 -9.18
C GLY A 18 12.98 -10.85 -10.03
N GLY A 19 13.59 -10.59 -11.20
CA GLY A 19 13.98 -11.65 -12.13
C GLY A 19 15.00 -12.67 -11.60
N ASN A 20 15.70 -12.39 -10.49
CA ASN A 20 16.63 -13.31 -9.82
C ASN A 20 16.13 -13.82 -8.46
N ARG A 21 14.87 -13.57 -8.09
CA ARG A 21 14.30 -14.07 -6.83
C ARG A 21 14.26 -15.59 -6.80
N THR A 22 14.56 -16.13 -5.62
CA THR A 22 14.54 -17.57 -5.37
C THR A 22 13.12 -18.05 -5.05
N GLU A 23 12.91 -19.36 -5.02
CA GLU A 23 11.64 -19.97 -4.59
C GLU A 23 11.23 -19.57 -3.17
N LEU A 24 12.17 -19.30 -2.28
CA LEU A 24 11.87 -18.83 -0.93
C LEU A 24 11.32 -17.39 -0.93
N HIS A 25 11.88 -16.51 -1.77
CA HIS A 25 11.30 -15.17 -1.97
C HIS A 25 9.88 -15.28 -2.51
N GLU A 26 9.67 -16.11 -3.54
CA GLU A 26 8.36 -16.29 -4.16
C GLU A 26 7.32 -16.87 -3.20
N ARG A 27 7.75 -17.65 -2.24
CA ARG A 27 6.85 -18.34 -1.30
C ARG A 27 6.52 -17.52 -0.06
N TYR A 28 7.47 -16.73 0.44
CA TYR A 28 7.36 -16.14 1.77
C TYR A 28 7.45 -14.61 1.80
N ALA A 29 7.82 -13.95 0.71
CA ALA A 29 7.72 -12.50 0.63
C ALA A 29 6.25 -12.05 0.59
N ASN A 30 5.97 -10.83 1.05
CA ASN A 30 4.64 -10.24 1.10
C ASN A 30 3.59 -11.17 1.70
N SER A 31 3.90 -11.73 2.84
CA SER A 31 3.10 -12.81 3.44
C SER A 31 2.81 -12.54 4.92
N MET A 32 1.73 -13.13 5.39
CA MET A 32 1.51 -13.34 6.82
C MET A 32 1.92 -14.77 7.16
N LEU A 33 2.93 -14.92 8.01
CA LEU A 33 3.40 -16.21 8.49
C LEU A 33 2.89 -16.45 9.89
N ALA A 34 2.39 -17.65 10.16
CA ALA A 34 2.06 -18.12 11.50
C ALA A 34 2.99 -19.26 11.89
N LEU A 35 3.78 -19.04 12.93
CA LEU A 35 4.71 -20.01 13.44
C LEU A 35 4.25 -20.49 14.81
N ASN A 36 4.51 -21.75 15.14
CA ASN A 36 4.39 -22.21 16.49
C ASN A 36 5.48 -21.56 17.35
N ALA A 37 5.09 -20.86 18.41
CA ALA A 37 5.98 -20.03 19.19
C ALA A 37 7.05 -20.84 19.96
N SER A 38 6.72 -22.07 20.40
CA SER A 38 7.63 -22.94 21.13
C SER A 38 8.64 -23.64 20.21
N THR A 39 8.28 -23.97 18.99
CA THR A 39 9.11 -24.81 18.10
C THR A 39 9.69 -24.06 16.90
N GLY A 40 9.21 -22.86 16.60
CA GLY A 40 9.54 -22.09 15.40
C GLY A 40 9.03 -22.67 14.09
N LYS A 41 8.26 -23.76 14.11
CA LYS A 41 7.76 -24.41 12.90
C LYS A 41 6.63 -23.62 12.28
N LEU A 42 6.65 -23.50 10.94
CA LEU A 42 5.55 -22.90 10.17
C LEU A 42 4.26 -23.73 10.34
N VAL A 43 3.18 -23.05 10.73
CA VAL A 43 1.85 -23.63 10.83
C VAL A 43 1.06 -23.32 9.57
N TRP A 44 1.02 -22.05 9.13
CA TRP A 44 0.43 -21.61 7.88
C TRP A 44 1.10 -20.34 7.37
N ASN A 45 0.98 -20.08 6.07
CA ASN A 45 1.30 -18.79 5.47
C ASN A 45 0.19 -18.38 4.50
N PHE A 46 -0.01 -17.07 4.37
CA PHE A 46 -0.88 -16.46 3.39
C PHE A 46 -0.12 -15.35 2.69
N GLN A 47 0.04 -15.45 1.36
CA GLN A 47 0.73 -14.44 0.56
C GLN A 47 -0.26 -13.37 0.10
N THR A 48 0.04 -12.12 0.38
CA THR A 48 -0.84 -10.97 0.09
C THR A 48 -0.57 -10.34 -1.27
N THR A 49 0.62 -10.54 -1.83
CA THR A 49 1.02 -10.07 -3.16
C THR A 49 2.00 -11.06 -3.77
N HIS A 50 1.66 -11.63 -4.92
CA HIS A 50 2.53 -12.54 -5.66
C HIS A 50 3.57 -11.76 -6.45
N HIS A 51 4.83 -12.17 -6.37
CA HIS A 51 5.94 -11.58 -7.13
C HIS A 51 5.89 -10.05 -7.14
N ASP A 52 5.92 -9.45 -5.97
CA ASP A 52 5.75 -8.00 -5.79
C ASP A 52 6.87 -7.21 -6.46
N LEU A 53 6.51 -6.26 -7.30
CA LEU A 53 7.39 -5.32 -8.02
C LEU A 53 7.02 -3.86 -7.75
N TRP A 54 6.21 -3.59 -6.73
CA TRP A 54 5.61 -2.27 -6.46
C TRP A 54 5.84 -1.82 -5.02
N ASP A 55 6.54 -2.64 -4.21
CA ASP A 55 6.70 -2.41 -2.77
C ASP A 55 5.34 -2.44 -2.04
N MET A 56 4.53 -3.48 -2.33
CA MET A 56 3.19 -3.68 -1.75
C MET A 56 3.22 -4.55 -0.50
N ASP A 57 4.06 -4.19 0.45
CA ASP A 57 4.28 -4.89 1.71
C ASP A 57 3.03 -5.19 2.53
N VAL A 58 3.22 -6.06 3.53
CA VAL A 58 2.43 -6.08 4.77
C VAL A 58 3.11 -5.15 5.77
N PRO A 59 2.76 -3.86 5.81
CA PRO A 59 3.61 -2.83 6.43
C PRO A 59 3.45 -2.75 7.95
N SER A 60 2.38 -3.35 8.50
CA SER A 60 2.01 -3.20 9.89
C SER A 60 1.93 -4.52 10.64
N GLN A 61 2.05 -4.44 11.96
CA GLN A 61 1.70 -5.54 12.84
C GLN A 61 0.24 -5.97 12.58
N PRO A 62 -0.03 -7.27 12.40
CA PRO A 62 -1.40 -7.75 12.24
C PRO A 62 -2.20 -7.53 13.52
N THR A 63 -3.48 -7.23 13.37
CA THR A 63 -4.38 -7.03 14.52
C THR A 63 -5.13 -8.32 14.83
N LEU A 64 -5.02 -8.77 16.07
CA LEU A 64 -5.71 -9.96 16.55
C LEU A 64 -6.97 -9.55 17.33
N THR A 65 -8.11 -10.03 16.89
CA THR A 65 -9.38 -9.80 17.60
C THR A 65 -10.35 -10.95 17.33
N ASP A 66 -11.28 -11.17 18.24
CA ASP A 66 -12.36 -12.13 18.02
C ASP A 66 -13.55 -11.38 17.40
N ILE A 67 -14.12 -11.93 16.34
CA ILE A 67 -15.24 -11.36 15.61
C ILE A 67 -16.36 -12.38 15.50
N LYS A 68 -17.57 -11.93 15.24
CA LYS A 68 -18.70 -12.79 14.91
C LYS A 68 -18.66 -13.17 13.44
N ASP A 69 -18.74 -14.45 13.15
CA ASP A 69 -18.96 -14.93 11.78
C ASP A 69 -20.44 -14.73 11.36
N LYS A 70 -20.78 -15.10 10.14
CA LYS A 70 -22.15 -14.99 9.60
C LYS A 70 -23.17 -15.81 10.38
N SER A 71 -22.77 -16.79 11.19
CA SER A 71 -23.65 -17.58 12.08
C SER A 71 -23.80 -16.96 13.47
N GLY A 72 -23.07 -15.87 13.76
CA GLY A 72 -23.03 -15.23 15.07
C GLY A 72 -22.03 -15.88 16.04
N LYS A 73 -21.27 -16.89 15.62
CA LYS A 73 -20.25 -17.54 16.42
C LYS A 73 -18.97 -16.70 16.46
N MET A 74 -18.37 -16.60 17.64
CA MET A 74 -17.06 -15.93 17.80
C MET A 74 -15.96 -16.76 17.15
N VAL A 75 -15.21 -16.12 16.28
CA VAL A 75 -14.06 -16.69 15.56
C VAL A 75 -12.82 -15.86 15.86
N PRO A 76 -11.70 -16.50 16.23
CA PRO A 76 -10.45 -15.79 16.44
C PRO A 76 -9.86 -15.36 15.10
N ALA A 77 -9.99 -14.06 14.80
CA ALA A 77 -9.52 -13.48 13.54
C ALA A 77 -8.15 -12.81 13.66
N ILE A 78 -7.48 -12.71 12.52
CA ILE A 78 -6.31 -11.89 12.28
C ILE A 78 -6.59 -10.97 11.10
N TYR A 79 -6.39 -9.67 11.27
CA TYR A 79 -6.51 -8.65 10.23
C TYR A 79 -5.13 -8.31 9.70
N VAL A 80 -4.92 -8.54 8.42
CA VAL A 80 -3.69 -8.27 7.70
C VAL A 80 -3.94 -7.12 6.74
N LEU A 81 -3.49 -5.93 7.13
CA LEU A 81 -3.61 -4.72 6.31
C LEU A 81 -2.43 -4.63 5.35
N THR A 82 -2.68 -4.23 4.12
CA THR A 82 -1.65 -4.19 3.09
C THR A 82 -1.58 -2.84 2.38
N LYS A 83 -0.43 -2.51 1.82
CA LYS A 83 -0.24 -1.32 0.99
C LYS A 83 -1.21 -1.26 -0.19
N THR A 84 -1.69 -2.40 -0.69
CA THR A 84 -2.68 -2.47 -1.78
C THR A 84 -4.05 -1.92 -1.39
N GLY A 85 -4.35 -1.83 -0.08
CA GLY A 85 -5.65 -1.46 0.46
C GLY A 85 -6.55 -2.64 0.80
N ASN A 86 -6.17 -3.84 0.38
CA ASN A 86 -6.84 -5.06 0.83
C ASN A 86 -6.59 -5.27 2.32
N ALA A 87 -7.63 -5.58 3.06
CA ALA A 87 -7.58 -6.09 4.40
C ALA A 87 -7.96 -7.58 4.36
N PHE A 88 -6.98 -8.45 4.52
CA PHE A 88 -7.23 -9.89 4.56
C PHE A 88 -7.61 -10.29 5.98
N VAL A 89 -8.79 -10.88 6.13
CA VAL A 89 -9.33 -11.32 7.41
C VAL A 89 -9.33 -12.84 7.43
N LEU A 90 -8.47 -13.40 8.27
CA LEU A 90 -8.23 -14.85 8.30
C LEU A 90 -8.53 -15.40 9.70
N ASP A 91 -8.90 -16.66 9.78
CA ASP A 91 -8.91 -17.41 11.03
C ASP A 91 -7.44 -17.58 11.49
N ARG A 92 -7.08 -16.97 12.62
CA ARG A 92 -5.69 -16.97 13.07
C ARG A 92 -5.14 -18.35 13.45
N ARG A 93 -6.00 -19.36 13.57
CA ARG A 93 -5.59 -20.75 13.86
C ARG A 93 -5.10 -21.48 12.61
N THR A 94 -5.70 -21.21 11.47
CA THR A 94 -5.57 -22.03 10.26
C THR A 94 -5.14 -21.27 9.02
N GLY A 95 -5.21 -19.93 9.02
CA GLY A 95 -5.03 -19.09 7.84
C GLY A 95 -6.22 -19.10 6.85
N ALA A 96 -7.32 -19.78 7.19
CA ALA A 96 -8.51 -19.81 6.34
C ALA A 96 -9.18 -18.44 6.25
N ALA A 97 -9.61 -18.04 5.06
CA ALA A 97 -10.26 -16.76 4.83
C ALA A 97 -11.64 -16.71 5.52
N ILE A 98 -11.87 -15.67 6.34
CA ILE A 98 -13.16 -15.33 6.92
C ILE A 98 -13.94 -14.43 5.96
N VAL A 99 -13.24 -13.44 5.38
CA VAL A 99 -13.77 -12.62 4.29
C VAL A 99 -13.31 -13.23 2.97
N PRO A 100 -14.18 -13.34 1.95
CA PRO A 100 -13.82 -13.94 0.68
C PRO A 100 -12.60 -13.26 0.03
N ILE A 101 -11.74 -14.09 -0.55
CA ILE A 101 -10.55 -13.69 -1.30
C ILE A 101 -10.64 -14.30 -2.69
N THR A 102 -10.43 -13.48 -3.72
CA THR A 102 -10.52 -13.91 -5.12
C THR A 102 -9.23 -13.56 -5.85
N GLU A 103 -8.65 -14.55 -6.55
CA GLU A 103 -7.58 -14.31 -7.50
C GLU A 103 -8.13 -13.61 -8.74
N LYS A 104 -7.58 -12.43 -9.08
CA LYS A 104 -8.01 -11.66 -10.25
C LYS A 104 -6.83 -11.41 -11.19
N PRO A 105 -7.07 -11.49 -12.53
CA PRO A 105 -6.04 -11.14 -13.52
C PRO A 105 -5.53 -9.71 -13.34
N VAL A 106 -4.22 -9.52 -13.56
CA VAL A 106 -3.56 -8.21 -13.46
C VAL A 106 -2.78 -7.90 -14.73
N PRO A 107 -2.41 -6.63 -14.98
CA PRO A 107 -1.67 -6.24 -16.18
C PRO A 107 -0.35 -7.00 -16.34
N GLN A 108 -0.08 -7.54 -17.53
CA GLN A 108 1.11 -8.32 -17.86
C GLN A 108 2.11 -7.57 -18.75
N THR A 109 1.72 -6.40 -19.24
CA THR A 109 2.53 -5.65 -20.20
C THR A 109 2.51 -4.17 -19.91
N VAL A 110 3.58 -3.49 -20.31
CA VAL A 110 3.61 -2.03 -20.37
C VAL A 110 3.12 -1.55 -21.73
N LYS A 111 2.41 -0.43 -21.76
CA LYS A 111 1.86 0.15 -22.99
C LYS A 111 2.87 1.04 -23.72
N ARG A 112 3.87 1.54 -23.00
CA ARG A 112 4.89 2.46 -23.53
C ARG A 112 6.28 1.98 -23.19
N GLY A 113 7.14 1.94 -24.19
CA GLY A 113 8.51 1.47 -24.07
C GLY A 113 8.64 -0.05 -24.09
N PRO A 114 9.86 -0.55 -23.98
CA PRO A 114 10.15 -1.98 -23.97
C PRO A 114 9.64 -2.63 -22.68
N GLN A 115 9.34 -3.92 -22.75
CA GLN A 115 9.14 -4.74 -21.56
C GLN A 115 10.45 -4.80 -20.77
N THR A 116 10.33 -4.85 -19.43
CA THR A 116 11.49 -4.92 -18.54
C THR A 116 12.26 -6.21 -18.77
N LYS A 117 13.55 -6.08 -19.10
CA LYS A 117 14.38 -7.23 -19.47
C LYS A 117 14.59 -8.18 -18.30
N GLY A 118 14.36 -9.46 -18.54
CA GLY A 118 14.58 -10.53 -17.56
C GLY A 118 13.57 -10.58 -16.43
N GLU A 119 12.50 -9.76 -16.51
CA GLU A 119 11.43 -9.75 -15.51
C GLU A 119 10.30 -10.69 -15.93
N ARG A 120 9.59 -11.19 -14.93
CA ARG A 120 8.35 -11.94 -15.06
C ARG A 120 7.25 -11.28 -14.25
N TYR A 121 6.02 -11.60 -14.54
CA TYR A 121 4.87 -11.00 -13.86
C TYR A 121 3.93 -12.10 -13.39
N SER A 122 3.36 -11.95 -12.19
CA SER A 122 2.30 -12.84 -11.75
C SER A 122 1.05 -12.62 -12.60
N ALA A 123 0.42 -13.71 -13.05
CA ALA A 123 -0.79 -13.62 -13.87
C ALA A 123 -1.99 -13.09 -13.11
N THR A 124 -2.06 -13.40 -11.81
CA THR A 124 -3.14 -13.00 -10.91
C THR A 124 -2.59 -12.43 -9.61
N GLN A 125 -3.45 -11.77 -8.86
CA GLN A 125 -3.19 -11.30 -7.51
C GLN A 125 -4.43 -11.56 -6.63
N PRO A 126 -4.25 -11.77 -5.31
CA PRO A 126 -5.36 -11.94 -4.39
C PRO A 126 -6.03 -10.60 -4.07
N PHE A 127 -7.35 -10.57 -4.13
CA PHE A 127 -8.18 -9.42 -3.74
C PHE A 127 -9.17 -9.85 -2.68
N SER A 128 -9.21 -9.12 -1.58
CA SER A 128 -10.21 -9.29 -0.52
C SER A 128 -11.50 -8.54 -0.86
N ASP A 129 -12.65 -9.08 -0.48
CA ASP A 129 -13.90 -8.34 -0.53
C ASP A 129 -13.93 -7.18 0.49
N PHE A 130 -13.06 -7.21 1.49
CA PHE A 130 -12.81 -6.09 2.39
C PHE A 130 -11.58 -5.31 1.91
N ASP A 131 -11.82 -4.20 1.21
CA ASP A 131 -10.80 -3.39 0.57
C ASP A 131 -11.18 -1.90 0.67
N LEU A 132 -10.25 -1.07 1.16
CA LEU A 132 -10.41 0.38 1.30
C LEU A 132 -9.66 1.17 0.20
N ALA A 133 -9.04 0.49 -0.75
CA ALA A 133 -8.44 1.14 -1.91
C ALA A 133 -9.50 1.86 -2.77
N PRO A 134 -9.10 2.86 -3.53
CA PRO A 134 -9.97 3.42 -4.56
C PRO A 134 -10.38 2.35 -5.58
N LYS A 135 -11.68 2.21 -5.80
CA LYS A 135 -12.23 1.13 -6.66
C LYS A 135 -12.02 1.37 -8.15
N GLU A 136 -11.87 2.63 -8.56
CA GLU A 136 -11.75 3.01 -9.95
C GLU A 136 -10.29 3.28 -10.34
N LYS A 137 -9.94 2.90 -11.56
CA LYS A 137 -8.66 3.31 -12.15
C LYS A 137 -8.61 4.82 -12.27
N LEU A 138 -7.43 5.40 -12.02
CA LEU A 138 -7.21 6.81 -12.29
C LEU A 138 -7.34 7.10 -13.78
N THR A 139 -7.88 8.27 -14.07
CA THR A 139 -7.95 8.85 -15.41
C THR A 139 -7.42 10.28 -15.39
N ASP A 140 -7.22 10.86 -16.55
CA ASP A 140 -6.81 12.27 -16.67
C ASP A 140 -7.82 13.26 -16.07
N LYS A 141 -9.10 12.86 -15.94
CA LYS A 141 -10.14 13.66 -15.29
C LYS A 141 -9.90 13.88 -13.79
N GLN A 142 -9.19 12.98 -13.17
CA GLN A 142 -8.85 13.05 -11.74
C GLN A 142 -7.51 13.76 -11.49
N MET A 143 -6.84 14.20 -12.55
CA MET A 143 -5.62 15.00 -12.41
C MET A 143 -5.96 16.40 -11.92
N TRP A 144 -5.16 16.88 -10.99
CA TRP A 144 -5.42 18.11 -10.25
C TRP A 144 -4.15 18.97 -10.15
N GLY A 145 -4.34 20.24 -9.91
CA GLY A 145 -3.28 21.21 -9.66
C GLY A 145 -3.84 22.47 -9.02
N ALA A 146 -2.97 23.26 -8.40
CA ALA A 146 -3.37 24.52 -7.75
C ALA A 146 -3.86 25.56 -8.77
N THR A 147 -3.40 25.50 -10.00
CA THR A 147 -3.81 26.33 -11.12
C THR A 147 -4.17 25.47 -12.34
N MET A 148 -4.80 26.06 -13.35
CA MET A 148 -5.09 25.36 -14.61
C MET A 148 -3.82 24.89 -15.34
N PHE A 149 -2.73 25.63 -15.24
CA PHE A 149 -1.43 25.25 -15.82
C PHE A 149 -0.81 24.07 -15.07
N ASP A 150 -0.86 24.12 -13.76
CA ASP A 150 -0.36 23.05 -12.90
C ASP A 150 -1.15 21.75 -13.16
N GLN A 151 -2.49 21.84 -13.24
CA GLN A 151 -3.35 20.73 -13.62
C GLN A 151 -3.03 20.19 -15.04
N LEU A 152 -2.79 21.07 -16.01
CA LEU A 152 -2.40 20.66 -17.37
C LEU A 152 -1.09 19.87 -17.35
N MET A 153 -0.09 20.33 -16.58
CA MET A 153 1.18 19.62 -16.42
C MET A 153 0.99 18.23 -15.81
N CYS A 154 0.12 18.11 -14.81
CA CYS A 154 -0.25 16.82 -14.23
C CYS A 154 -0.90 15.87 -15.26
N ARG A 155 -1.80 16.36 -16.09
CA ARG A 155 -2.41 15.58 -17.19
C ARG A 155 -1.37 15.13 -18.20
N VAL A 156 -0.50 16.03 -18.65
CA VAL A 156 0.59 15.70 -19.57
C VAL A 156 1.51 14.63 -18.98
N SER A 157 1.88 14.77 -17.70
CA SER A 157 2.73 13.81 -17.00
C SER A 157 2.03 12.46 -16.86
N PHE A 158 0.74 12.44 -16.51
CA PHE A 158 -0.06 11.21 -16.44
C PHE A 158 -0.04 10.43 -17.77
N HIS A 159 -0.24 11.13 -18.89
CA HIS A 159 -0.24 10.50 -20.21
C HIS A 159 1.12 10.01 -20.69
N LYS A 160 2.23 10.45 -20.07
CA LYS A 160 3.57 9.95 -20.38
C LYS A 160 3.91 8.65 -19.66
N LEU A 161 3.26 8.36 -18.55
CA LEU A 161 3.52 7.19 -17.72
C LEU A 161 2.78 5.94 -18.22
N ASN A 162 3.28 4.77 -17.86
CA ASN A 162 2.54 3.53 -17.99
C ASN A 162 1.55 3.42 -16.83
N TYR A 163 0.28 3.18 -17.14
CA TYR A 163 -0.76 2.93 -16.14
C TYR A 163 -1.93 2.17 -16.75
N ASP A 164 -2.28 1.05 -16.14
CA ASP A 164 -3.44 0.23 -16.46
C ASP A 164 -4.18 -0.27 -15.19
N GLY A 165 -4.07 0.51 -14.12
CA GLY A 165 -4.59 0.17 -12.80
C GLY A 165 -3.51 -0.37 -11.86
N ILE A 166 -3.94 -0.92 -10.73
CA ILE A 166 -3.05 -1.56 -9.76
C ILE A 166 -2.26 -2.69 -10.42
N TYR A 167 -1.02 -2.89 -10.00
CA TYR A 167 -0.09 -3.89 -10.54
C TYR A 167 0.33 -3.67 -12.01
N THR A 168 0.24 -2.43 -12.53
CA THR A 168 0.89 -2.12 -13.81
C THR A 168 2.40 -2.36 -13.70
N PRO A 169 3.02 -3.15 -14.60
CA PRO A 169 4.43 -3.49 -14.50
C PRO A 169 5.36 -2.26 -14.44
N PRO A 170 6.44 -2.29 -13.62
CA PRO A 170 7.47 -1.27 -13.63
C PRO A 170 8.17 -1.17 -14.99
N SER A 171 8.62 0.02 -15.36
CA SER A 171 9.23 0.27 -16.67
C SER A 171 10.29 1.38 -16.65
N GLU A 172 11.15 1.40 -17.67
CA GLU A 172 12.12 2.47 -17.88
C GLU A 172 11.46 3.81 -18.24
N ASN A 173 10.30 3.78 -18.90
CA ASN A 173 9.52 5.01 -19.19
C ASN A 173 8.84 5.60 -17.95
N GLY A 174 8.82 4.87 -16.86
CA GLY A 174 8.09 5.21 -15.64
C GLY A 174 6.68 4.65 -15.62
N THR A 175 6.29 4.15 -14.47
CA THR A 175 4.98 3.56 -14.20
C THR A 175 4.32 4.33 -13.07
N LEU A 176 3.07 4.73 -13.27
CA LEU A 176 2.26 5.28 -12.20
C LEU A 176 1.78 4.13 -11.31
N VAL A 177 2.13 4.20 -10.04
CA VAL A 177 1.73 3.23 -9.01
C VAL A 177 0.60 3.85 -8.19
N PHE A 178 -0.58 3.21 -8.24
CA PHE A 178 -1.74 3.67 -7.47
C PHE A 178 -2.61 2.48 -7.05
N PRO A 179 -2.79 2.25 -5.74
CA PRO A 179 -2.18 2.98 -4.61
C PRO A 179 -0.66 3.08 -4.74
N GLY A 180 -0.07 4.15 -4.19
CA GLY A 180 1.36 4.40 -4.31
C GLY A 180 2.22 3.52 -3.40
N ASN A 181 3.53 3.67 -3.45
CA ASN A 181 4.46 2.90 -2.63
C ASN A 181 4.30 3.13 -1.10
N LEU A 182 3.76 4.30 -0.69
CA LEU A 182 3.32 4.48 0.69
C LEU A 182 2.12 3.60 1.06
N GLY A 183 1.43 3.03 0.06
CA GLY A 183 0.28 2.19 0.31
C GLY A 183 -1.00 2.93 0.70
N VAL A 184 -2.07 2.14 0.81
CA VAL A 184 -3.33 2.56 1.45
C VAL A 184 -3.21 2.45 2.96
N PHE A 185 -2.58 1.38 3.45
CA PHE A 185 -2.22 1.20 4.85
C PHE A 185 -0.71 1.21 5.00
N GLU A 186 -0.26 1.71 6.14
CA GLU A 186 1.12 1.83 6.53
C GLU A 186 1.37 1.24 7.93
N TRP A 187 2.59 1.38 8.45
CA TRP A 187 3.04 0.80 9.71
C TRP A 187 2.13 1.10 10.92
N GLY A 188 1.31 2.15 10.84
CA GLY A 188 0.36 2.51 11.88
C GLY A 188 -0.78 1.49 12.10
N GLY A 189 -1.07 0.66 11.11
CA GLY A 189 -2.09 -0.39 11.23
C GLY A 189 -3.50 0.11 11.52
N MET A 190 -4.18 -0.55 12.46
CA MET A 190 -5.51 -0.13 12.92
C MET A 190 -5.65 -0.27 14.43
N SER A 191 -6.54 0.51 15.03
CA SER A 191 -7.00 0.30 16.41
C SER A 191 -8.38 -0.31 16.45
N VAL A 192 -8.65 -1.13 17.47
CA VAL A 192 -9.91 -1.84 17.62
C VAL A 192 -10.56 -1.51 18.96
N ASN A 193 -11.87 -1.27 18.94
CA ASN A 193 -12.72 -1.33 20.11
C ASN A 193 -13.45 -2.69 20.08
N PRO A 194 -13.00 -3.68 20.87
CA PRO A 194 -13.56 -5.03 20.81
C PRO A 194 -15.00 -5.12 21.33
N ASP A 195 -15.39 -4.27 22.27
CA ASP A 195 -16.74 -4.27 22.84
C ASP A 195 -17.78 -3.80 21.82
N ARG A 196 -17.39 -2.83 20.98
CA ARG A 196 -18.24 -2.28 19.92
C ARG A 196 -18.06 -2.95 18.58
N GLN A 197 -17.06 -3.81 18.43
CA GLN A 197 -16.68 -4.42 17.17
C GLN A 197 -16.42 -3.37 16.06
N ILE A 198 -15.73 -2.27 16.42
CA ILE A 198 -15.36 -1.19 15.52
C ILE A 198 -13.83 -1.11 15.44
N ALA A 199 -13.31 -1.05 14.21
CA ALA A 199 -11.93 -0.68 13.95
C ALA A 199 -11.81 0.74 13.42
N VAL A 200 -10.71 1.41 13.72
CA VAL A 200 -10.35 2.72 13.14
C VAL A 200 -9.07 2.57 12.32
N MET A 201 -9.13 3.05 11.10
CA MET A 201 -8.07 2.97 10.09
C MET A 201 -7.87 4.32 9.42
N ASN A 202 -6.66 4.58 8.91
CA ASN A 202 -6.32 5.81 8.20
C ASN A 202 -5.80 5.55 6.78
N PRO A 203 -6.70 5.17 5.83
CA PRO A 203 -6.30 4.85 4.46
C PRO A 203 -5.78 6.07 3.69
N ILE A 204 -4.71 5.85 2.93
CA ILE A 204 -4.00 6.83 2.09
C ILE A 204 -4.35 6.58 0.62
N GLY A 205 -4.46 7.65 -0.16
CA GLY A 205 -4.75 7.59 -1.60
C GLY A 205 -3.84 8.51 -2.41
N LEU A 206 -2.52 8.40 -2.22
CA LEU A 206 -1.51 9.19 -2.92
C LEU A 206 -0.85 8.33 -4.02
N PRO A 207 -0.84 8.76 -5.29
CA PRO A 207 -0.12 8.06 -6.35
C PRO A 207 1.38 8.37 -6.33
N PHE A 208 2.19 7.40 -6.75
CA PHE A 208 3.63 7.48 -6.93
C PHE A 208 4.04 7.16 -8.37
N VAL A 209 5.27 7.46 -8.69
CA VAL A 209 5.92 7.05 -9.93
C VAL A 209 7.13 6.21 -9.59
N SER A 210 7.20 5.01 -10.16
CA SER A 210 8.40 4.17 -10.14
C SER A 210 9.00 4.11 -11.54
N ARG A 211 10.31 4.35 -11.65
CA ARG A 211 11.04 4.27 -12.91
C ARG A 211 12.27 3.39 -12.75
N LEU A 212 12.38 2.38 -13.58
CA LEU A 212 13.57 1.56 -13.67
C LEU A 212 14.66 2.31 -14.45
N ILE A 213 15.82 2.40 -13.86
CA ILE A 213 16.99 3.07 -14.45
C ILE A 213 18.05 2.01 -14.72
N PRO A 214 18.47 1.77 -15.97
CA PRO A 214 19.52 0.79 -16.26
C PRO A 214 20.74 0.96 -15.35
N ALA A 215 21.28 -0.13 -14.85
CA ALA A 215 22.43 -0.09 -13.94
C ALA A 215 23.63 0.54 -14.65
N ASP A 216 24.30 1.44 -13.96
CA ASP A 216 25.53 2.09 -14.42
C ASP A 216 26.61 1.87 -13.36
N PRO A 217 27.70 1.14 -13.70
CA PRO A 217 28.80 0.90 -12.75
C PRO A 217 29.46 2.18 -12.23
N ASN A 218 29.37 3.27 -12.98
CA ASN A 218 29.97 4.57 -12.64
C ASN A 218 29.00 5.47 -11.83
N ARG A 219 27.76 5.06 -11.65
CA ARG A 219 26.78 5.85 -10.86
C ARG A 219 27.15 5.81 -9.38
N PRO A 220 27.11 6.96 -8.68
CA PRO A 220 27.29 6.99 -7.23
C PRO A 220 26.37 6.02 -6.52
N LYS A 221 26.92 5.22 -5.62
CA LYS A 221 26.18 4.18 -4.87
C LYS A 221 25.26 4.74 -3.77
N THR A 222 25.25 6.05 -3.57
CA THR A 222 24.43 6.69 -2.55
C THR A 222 23.53 7.74 -3.17
N ALA A 223 22.23 7.60 -2.98
CA ALA A 223 21.30 8.69 -3.23
C ALA A 223 21.62 9.84 -2.26
N LYS A 224 21.93 11.01 -2.78
CA LYS A 224 22.02 12.24 -1.99
C LYS A 224 20.63 12.86 -1.94
N GLY A 225 19.97 12.78 -0.81
CA GLY A 225 18.65 13.39 -0.62
C GLY A 225 18.17 13.26 0.82
N ALA A 226 17.32 14.16 1.23
CA ALA A 226 16.65 14.07 2.51
C ALA A 226 15.51 13.03 2.40
N GLY A 227 15.69 11.90 3.01
CA GLY A 227 14.77 10.77 2.97
C GLY A 227 15.29 9.62 2.10
N THR A 228 14.80 8.44 2.38
CA THR A 228 15.22 7.19 1.75
C THR A 228 14.77 7.05 0.29
N GLU A 229 13.88 7.92 -0.18
CA GLU A 229 13.19 7.79 -1.47
C GLU A 229 13.59 8.86 -2.49
N ALA A 230 14.58 9.69 -2.20
CA ALA A 230 15.04 10.72 -3.13
C ALA A 230 16.17 10.23 -4.03
N GLY A 231 16.03 10.42 -5.35
CA GLY A 231 17.02 10.07 -6.36
C GLY A 231 16.98 8.59 -6.78
N VAL A 232 18.01 8.17 -7.50
CA VAL A 232 18.13 6.78 -7.97
C VAL A 232 18.68 5.90 -6.86
N GLN A 233 17.88 4.95 -6.42
CA GLN A 233 18.27 3.92 -5.45
C GLN A 233 18.91 2.75 -6.19
N PRO A 234 20.12 2.32 -5.80
CA PRO A 234 20.74 1.15 -6.40
C PRO A 234 20.04 -0.12 -5.95
N MET A 235 19.72 -0.98 -6.89
CA MET A 235 19.29 -2.35 -6.60
C MET A 235 20.47 -3.27 -6.89
N TYR A 236 21.13 -3.76 -5.82
CA TYR A 236 22.37 -4.51 -5.96
C TYR A 236 22.14 -5.90 -6.58
N GLY A 237 23.05 -6.28 -7.49
CA GLY A 237 23.04 -7.59 -8.15
C GLY A 237 22.03 -7.74 -9.28
N VAL A 238 21.36 -6.64 -9.69
CA VAL A 238 20.34 -6.66 -10.75
C VAL A 238 20.65 -5.59 -11.82
N PRO A 239 20.06 -5.70 -13.02
CA PRO A 239 20.41 -4.81 -14.15
C PRO A 239 19.81 -3.40 -14.06
N TYR A 240 19.15 -3.05 -12.96
CA TYR A 240 18.49 -1.76 -12.77
C TYR A 240 18.78 -1.16 -11.40
N GLY A 241 18.74 0.17 -11.34
CA GLY A 241 18.35 0.92 -10.15
C GLY A 241 16.90 1.39 -10.29
N VAL A 242 16.37 2.05 -9.27
CA VAL A 242 15.00 2.59 -9.29
C VAL A 242 14.96 4.03 -8.80
N GLU A 243 14.12 4.82 -9.43
CA GLU A 243 13.71 6.14 -8.96
C GLU A 243 12.24 6.05 -8.55
N ILE A 244 11.95 6.34 -7.27
CA ILE A 244 10.61 6.35 -6.70
C ILE A 244 10.32 7.76 -6.20
N SER A 245 9.17 8.31 -6.57
CA SER A 245 8.75 9.63 -6.12
C SER A 245 7.23 9.73 -6.05
N ALA A 246 6.71 10.58 -5.17
CA ALA A 246 5.31 10.94 -5.21
C ALA A 246 4.97 11.59 -6.57
N PHE A 247 3.79 11.31 -7.10
CA PHE A 247 3.33 11.91 -8.35
C PHE A 247 2.86 13.33 -8.11
N LEU A 248 3.79 14.27 -8.19
CA LEU A 248 3.59 15.67 -7.86
C LEU A 248 3.60 16.57 -9.10
N SER A 249 2.92 17.68 -8.99
CA SER A 249 2.96 18.79 -9.92
C SER A 249 4.28 19.58 -9.81
N PRO A 250 4.57 20.50 -10.77
CA PRO A 250 5.72 21.40 -10.67
C PRO A 250 5.74 22.24 -9.38
N PHE A 251 4.57 22.49 -8.77
CA PHE A 251 4.48 23.21 -7.49
C PHE A 251 4.58 22.29 -6.25
N GLY A 252 4.90 21.02 -6.44
CA GLY A 252 5.08 20.06 -5.34
C GLY A 252 3.77 19.55 -4.72
N LEU A 253 2.63 19.78 -5.37
CA LEU A 253 1.33 19.29 -4.91
C LEU A 253 0.96 17.97 -5.61
N PRO A 254 0.23 17.06 -4.94
CA PRO A 254 -0.18 15.82 -5.57
C PRO A 254 -0.99 16.04 -6.84
N CYS A 255 -0.59 15.40 -7.92
CA CYS A 255 -1.28 15.48 -9.22
C CYS A 255 -2.68 14.85 -9.22
N LYS A 256 -3.00 14.00 -8.24
CA LYS A 256 -4.34 13.46 -8.04
C LYS A 256 -5.18 14.44 -7.21
N GLN A 257 -6.44 14.63 -7.62
CA GLN A 257 -7.39 15.42 -6.81
C GLN A 257 -7.51 14.85 -5.38
N PRO A 258 -7.65 15.71 -4.35
CA PRO A 258 -7.86 15.26 -2.98
C PRO A 258 -9.22 14.51 -2.83
N ALA A 259 -9.43 13.66 -1.81
CA ALA A 259 -8.55 13.57 -0.66
C ALA A 259 -7.41 12.57 -0.87
N TRP A 260 -6.30 12.83 -0.19
CA TRP A 260 -5.10 11.97 -0.21
C TRP A 260 -4.99 11.10 1.03
N GLY A 261 -5.77 11.38 2.08
CA GLY A 261 -5.86 10.60 3.30
C GLY A 261 -7.20 10.77 3.97
N PHE A 262 -7.57 9.77 4.75
CA PHE A 262 -8.82 9.71 5.49
C PHE A 262 -8.60 9.07 6.86
N VAL A 263 -9.59 9.22 7.74
CA VAL A 263 -9.81 8.30 8.85
C VAL A 263 -11.17 7.66 8.65
N ALA A 264 -11.25 6.35 8.84
CA ALA A 264 -12.45 5.56 8.65
C ALA A 264 -12.72 4.68 9.86
N GLY A 265 -13.96 4.61 10.29
CA GLY A 265 -14.45 3.59 11.20
C GLY A 265 -15.10 2.46 10.41
N VAL A 266 -14.74 1.24 10.74
CA VAL A 266 -15.20 0.02 10.08
C VAL A 266 -15.87 -0.87 11.09
N ASP A 267 -17.05 -1.38 10.74
CA ASP A 267 -17.74 -2.42 11.51
C ASP A 267 -17.06 -3.78 11.24
N LEU A 268 -16.58 -4.44 12.29
CA LEU A 268 -15.86 -5.71 12.17
C LEU A 268 -16.78 -6.92 11.94
N ASN A 269 -18.10 -6.78 12.14
CA ASN A 269 -19.04 -7.85 11.85
C ASN A 269 -19.43 -7.88 10.37
N THR A 270 -19.60 -6.70 9.76
CA THR A 270 -20.01 -6.56 8.35
C THR A 270 -18.85 -6.30 7.42
N HIS A 271 -17.71 -5.82 7.94
CA HIS A 271 -16.55 -5.33 7.18
C HIS A 271 -16.88 -4.12 6.30
N GLU A 272 -17.93 -3.37 6.67
CA GLU A 272 -18.36 -2.16 5.98
C GLU A 272 -17.82 -0.90 6.66
N VAL A 273 -17.57 0.14 5.84
CA VAL A 273 -17.17 1.45 6.33
C VAL A 273 -18.38 2.14 6.96
N ALA A 274 -18.42 2.19 8.29
CA ALA A 274 -19.48 2.87 9.03
C ALA A 274 -19.41 4.40 8.88
N TRP A 275 -18.21 4.96 8.83
CA TRP A 275 -17.96 6.37 8.56
C TRP A 275 -16.55 6.60 8.00
N LYS A 276 -16.40 7.69 7.21
CA LYS A 276 -15.13 8.11 6.63
C LYS A 276 -15.03 9.63 6.64
N ARG A 277 -13.90 10.17 7.09
CA ARG A 277 -13.67 11.62 7.19
C ARG A 277 -12.30 12.02 6.64
N ARG A 278 -12.26 13.15 5.92
CA ARG A 278 -11.02 13.81 5.55
C ARG A 278 -10.43 14.48 6.78
N ILE A 279 -9.16 14.23 7.08
CA ILE A 279 -8.44 14.85 8.21
C ILE A 279 -7.16 15.48 7.66
N GLY A 280 -6.77 16.60 8.31
CA GLY A 280 -5.60 17.35 7.92
C GLY A 280 -5.86 18.40 6.83
N THR A 281 -5.05 19.43 6.86
CA THR A 281 -5.11 20.58 5.96
C THR A 281 -3.74 20.82 5.34
N ILE A 282 -3.71 21.55 4.23
CA ILE A 282 -2.46 21.99 3.59
C ILE A 282 -1.96 23.34 4.16
N ARG A 283 -2.52 23.82 5.28
CA ARG A 283 -2.27 25.16 5.80
C ARG A 283 -0.78 25.49 5.96
N ASP A 284 -0.02 24.56 6.48
CA ASP A 284 1.39 24.74 6.83
C ASP A 284 2.34 24.01 5.86
N SER A 285 1.85 23.63 4.68
CA SER A 285 2.62 22.85 3.69
C SER A 285 3.68 23.68 2.94
N LEU A 286 3.58 25.00 2.96
CA LEU A 286 4.55 25.89 2.31
C LEU A 286 5.34 26.68 3.35
N PRO A 287 6.69 26.64 3.31
CA PRO A 287 7.52 27.40 4.24
C PRO A 287 7.21 28.90 4.20
N GLY A 288 6.87 29.49 5.34
CA GLY A 288 6.61 30.93 5.49
C GLY A 288 5.28 31.43 4.92
N ILE A 289 4.44 30.55 4.35
CA ILE A 289 3.14 30.92 3.78
C ILE A 289 2.05 30.07 4.43
N GLN A 290 1.11 30.69 5.13
CA GLN A 290 -0.07 30.02 5.63
C GLN A 290 -1.16 29.98 4.55
N LEU A 291 -1.46 28.79 4.07
CA LEU A 291 -2.58 28.56 3.16
C LEU A 291 -3.92 28.53 3.92
N PRO A 292 -5.05 28.76 3.25
CA PRO A 292 -6.36 28.54 3.87
C PRO A 292 -6.48 27.11 4.40
N PRO A 293 -7.16 26.87 5.54
CA PRO A 293 -7.25 25.56 6.20
C PRO A 293 -8.23 24.61 5.51
N PHE A 294 -8.11 24.45 4.21
CA PHE A 294 -8.95 23.49 3.46
C PHE A 294 -8.66 22.06 3.93
N LYS A 295 -9.71 21.36 4.31
CA LYS A 295 -9.63 19.92 4.67
C LYS A 295 -9.40 19.08 3.43
N MET A 296 -8.16 18.99 2.99
CA MET A 296 -7.78 18.24 1.79
C MET A 296 -7.71 16.73 2.06
N GLY A 297 -7.52 16.34 3.32
CA GLY A 297 -7.21 14.95 3.68
C GLY A 297 -5.75 14.65 3.37
N VAL A 298 -4.85 14.92 4.31
CA VAL A 298 -3.41 14.63 4.13
C VAL A 298 -3.10 13.18 4.46
N PRO A 299 -2.07 12.59 3.83
CA PRO A 299 -1.58 11.27 4.21
C PRO A 299 -1.13 11.25 5.67
N MET A 300 -1.52 10.22 6.41
CA MET A 300 -1.09 10.00 7.80
C MET A 300 -0.55 8.59 7.91
N LEU A 301 0.74 8.45 8.23
CA LEU A 301 1.41 7.16 8.38
C LEU A 301 1.25 6.59 9.78
N GLY A 302 1.12 7.47 10.78
CA GLY A 302 0.95 7.10 12.18
C GLY A 302 -0.34 6.34 12.44
N GLY A 303 -0.29 5.47 13.45
CA GLY A 303 -1.45 4.69 13.87
C GLY A 303 -2.45 5.47 14.71
N SER A 304 -3.61 4.88 14.90
CA SER A 304 -4.63 5.38 15.82
C SER A 304 -4.65 4.60 17.13
N ILE A 305 -5.14 5.24 18.19
CA ILE A 305 -5.48 4.61 19.47
C ILE A 305 -6.94 4.87 19.78
N SER A 306 -7.70 3.82 20.03
CA SER A 306 -9.08 3.89 20.50
C SER A 306 -9.13 3.68 22.01
N THR A 307 -9.90 4.50 22.73
CA THR A 307 -10.04 4.42 24.19
C THR A 307 -11.40 3.87 24.59
N ALA A 308 -11.50 3.32 25.79
CA ALA A 308 -12.77 2.87 26.37
C ALA A 308 -13.80 4.00 26.51
N GLY A 309 -13.36 5.26 26.62
CA GLY A 309 -14.21 6.45 26.64
C GLY A 309 -14.74 6.87 25.27
N ASN A 310 -14.61 6.07 24.23
CA ASN A 310 -15.05 6.34 22.84
C ASN A 310 -14.37 7.54 22.17
N VAL A 311 -13.15 7.82 22.58
CA VAL A 311 -12.30 8.82 21.94
C VAL A 311 -11.21 8.09 21.15
N MET A 312 -10.94 8.59 19.95
CA MET A 312 -9.87 8.11 19.09
C MET A 312 -8.80 9.20 18.95
N PHE A 313 -7.55 8.82 19.07
CA PHE A 313 -6.40 9.67 18.80
C PHE A 313 -5.67 9.13 17.57
N VAL A 314 -5.24 10.01 16.68
CA VAL A 314 -4.39 9.68 15.52
C VAL A 314 -3.34 10.77 15.37
N GLY A 315 -2.09 10.36 15.16
CA GLY A 315 -0.98 11.24 14.83
C GLY A 315 -0.79 11.36 13.31
N GLY A 316 -0.35 12.53 12.83
CA GLY A 316 -0.10 12.78 11.41
C GLY A 316 0.95 13.88 11.22
#